data_c8f4299926b0f9118cdf612713aebcf1
#
_entry.id   c8f4299926b0f9118cdf612713aebcf1
#
_cell.length_a   1.000
_cell.length_b   1.000
_cell.length_c   1.000
_cell.angle_alpha   90.00
_cell.angle_beta   90.00
_cell.angle_gamma   90.00
#
_symmetry.space_group_name_H-M   'P 1'
#
loop_
_entity.id
_entity.type
_entity.pdbx_description
1 polymer ?
#
loop_
_entity_poly.entity_id
_entity_poly.type
_entity_poly.pdbx_seq_one_letter_code
_entity_poly.pdbx_strand_id
1 'polypeptide(L)'
;YSKIHTGIMNEVLKVYDNFSNDFFSNKSKNELRYDKLFESAENYLSKILEKISQLKFDKNSIILVMSDHGISVGEKIGERAYGAFCYDYTLRTFAYFLTPDLPPVEIPQQVRTVDFMPTILDYLNISQDSNYDLIDGESLLPLIKGEHLPEKIAYSETGNPLQDKKPPKQPNTKSIRTSQWKLIFNEYDETRELYDLVSDPQENKNLSGTGLEIENTLFKKLKILSNGGVLKE
;
A
#
# COMPACT_ATOMS: atom_id res chain seq x y z
N TYR A 1 21.06 -7.97 12.17
CA TYR A 1 20.70 -6.57 11.89
C TYR A 1 21.98 -5.80 11.68
N SER A 2 22.37 -5.72 10.46
CA SER A 2 23.69 -5.45 9.99
C SER A 2 23.91 -3.96 9.72
N LYS A 3 25.15 -3.62 9.41
CA LYS A 3 25.59 -2.30 8.93
C LYS A 3 24.72 -1.71 7.81
N ILE A 4 24.01 -2.56 7.04
CA ILE A 4 23.06 -2.13 5.95
C ILE A 4 21.85 -1.45 6.55
N HIS A 5 21.16 -2.08 7.50
CA HIS A 5 20.00 -1.49 8.17
C HIS A 5 20.36 -0.17 8.87
N THR A 6 21.49 -0.15 9.59
CA THR A 6 21.97 1.06 10.25
C THR A 6 22.32 2.18 9.28
N GLY A 7 22.89 1.83 8.11
CA GLY A 7 23.20 2.80 7.05
C GLY A 7 21.94 3.43 6.45
N ILE A 8 20.95 2.62 6.06
CA ILE A 8 19.66 3.08 5.54
C ILE A 8 18.93 3.91 6.59
N MET A 9 18.84 3.42 7.83
CA MET A 9 18.18 4.16 8.91
C MET A 9 18.84 5.49 9.22
N ASN A 10 20.17 5.58 9.18
CA ASN A 10 20.87 6.83 9.41
C ASN A 10 20.60 7.86 8.29
N GLU A 11 20.49 7.43 7.04
CA GLU A 11 20.11 8.32 5.93
C GLU A 11 18.64 8.77 6.06
N VAL A 12 17.75 7.83 6.39
CA VAL A 12 16.34 8.11 6.67
C VAL A 12 16.22 9.09 7.85
N LEU A 13 16.89 8.85 8.98
CA LEU A 13 16.85 9.72 10.15
C LEU A 13 17.39 11.12 9.87
N LYS A 14 18.43 11.28 9.04
CA LYS A 14 18.89 12.60 8.60
C LYS A 14 17.83 13.39 7.83
N VAL A 15 16.95 12.70 7.14
CA VAL A 15 15.78 13.33 6.49
C VAL A 15 14.74 13.70 7.55
N TYR A 16 14.54 12.85 8.57
CA TYR A 16 13.55 13.04 9.63
C TYR A 16 13.86 14.17 10.59
N ASP A 17 15.13 14.41 10.93
CA ASP A 17 15.54 15.53 11.79
C ASP A 17 15.16 16.91 11.23
N ASN A 18 14.70 16.95 9.97
CA ASN A 18 14.22 18.15 9.28
C ASN A 18 12.70 18.19 9.09
N PHE A 19 11.90 17.37 9.80
CA PHE A 19 10.43 17.47 9.81
C PHE A 19 9.96 18.70 10.59
N SER A 20 10.41 19.87 10.15
CA SER A 20 9.84 21.16 10.51
C SER A 20 8.56 21.40 9.71
N ASN A 21 7.76 22.38 10.11
CA ASN A 21 6.59 22.85 9.35
C ASN A 21 6.91 23.19 7.88
N ASP A 22 8.19 23.41 7.55
CA ASP A 22 8.66 23.66 6.19
C ASP A 22 8.73 22.39 5.31
N PHE A 23 8.66 21.19 5.88
CA PHE A 23 8.73 19.96 5.09
C PHE A 23 7.61 19.91 4.03
N PHE A 24 6.38 20.17 4.45
CA PHE A 24 5.21 20.12 3.55
C PHE A 24 5.12 21.31 2.61
N SER A 25 5.85 22.40 2.86
CA SER A 25 5.91 23.57 1.97
C SER A 25 6.92 23.42 0.82
N ASN A 26 7.72 22.36 0.81
CA ASN A 26 8.84 22.22 -0.14
C ASN A 26 8.84 20.84 -0.84
N LYS A 27 7.71 20.49 -1.45
CA LYS A 27 7.49 19.20 -2.13
C LYS A 27 8.63 18.84 -3.09
N SER A 28 8.99 19.73 -4.01
CA SER A 28 10.03 19.43 -5.01
C SER A 28 11.40 19.11 -4.39
N LYS A 29 11.74 19.77 -3.28
CA LYS A 29 12.99 19.46 -2.55
C LYS A 29 12.92 18.11 -1.87
N ASN A 30 11.74 17.73 -1.35
CA ASN A 30 11.53 16.45 -0.71
C ASN A 30 11.53 15.31 -1.72
N GLU A 31 10.93 15.49 -2.89
CA GLU A 31 10.99 14.55 -4.01
C GLU A 31 12.44 14.23 -4.39
N LEU A 32 13.27 15.25 -4.61
CA LEU A 32 14.69 15.06 -4.92
C LEU A 32 15.47 14.31 -3.82
N ARG A 33 15.11 14.54 -2.55
CA ARG A 33 15.71 13.80 -1.43
C ARG A 33 15.26 12.35 -1.41
N TYR A 34 13.98 12.13 -1.64
CA TYR A 34 13.39 10.79 -1.71
C TYR A 34 14.01 9.98 -2.85
N ASP A 35 14.14 10.56 -4.04
CA ASP A 35 14.77 9.93 -5.20
C ASP A 35 16.20 9.46 -4.89
N LYS A 36 17.00 10.30 -4.24
CA LYS A 36 18.35 9.91 -3.82
C LYS A 36 18.38 8.78 -2.80
N LEU A 37 17.42 8.76 -1.86
CA LEU A 37 17.30 7.67 -0.90
C LEU A 37 16.89 6.37 -1.59
N PHE A 38 15.96 6.47 -2.55
CA PHE A 38 15.49 5.34 -3.33
C PHE A 38 16.62 4.75 -4.19
N GLU A 39 17.40 5.59 -4.88
CA GLU A 39 18.59 5.19 -5.62
C GLU A 39 19.60 4.44 -4.74
N SER A 40 19.81 4.93 -3.52
CA SER A 40 20.66 4.25 -2.54
C SER A 40 20.09 2.89 -2.14
N ALA A 41 18.78 2.78 -1.93
CA ALA A 41 18.10 1.53 -1.60
C ALA A 41 18.19 0.51 -2.76
N GLU A 42 18.03 0.94 -4.01
CA GLU A 42 18.21 0.12 -5.20
C GLU A 42 19.61 -0.51 -5.25
N ASN A 43 20.64 0.27 -4.96
CA ASN A 43 22.02 -0.24 -4.92
C ASN A 43 22.21 -1.35 -3.87
N TYR A 44 21.54 -1.26 -2.72
CA TYR A 44 21.58 -2.33 -1.72
C TYR A 44 20.78 -3.55 -2.17
N LEU A 45 19.58 -3.34 -2.72
CA LEU A 45 18.74 -4.43 -3.23
C LEU A 45 19.46 -5.21 -4.34
N SER A 46 20.10 -4.51 -5.28
CA SER A 46 20.90 -5.14 -6.34
C SER A 46 21.98 -6.07 -5.78
N LYS A 47 22.72 -5.62 -4.77
CA LYS A 47 23.75 -6.47 -4.11
C LYS A 47 23.15 -7.69 -3.40
N ILE A 48 21.95 -7.56 -2.83
CA ILE A 48 21.23 -8.68 -2.19
C ILE A 48 20.83 -9.70 -3.27
N LEU A 49 20.21 -9.23 -4.36
CA LEU A 49 19.77 -10.09 -5.46
C LEU A 49 20.95 -10.78 -6.16
N GLU A 50 22.05 -10.06 -6.40
CA GLU A 50 23.31 -10.66 -6.90
C GLU A 50 23.80 -11.79 -5.99
N LYS A 51 23.76 -11.57 -4.66
CA LYS A 51 24.20 -12.57 -3.70
C LYS A 51 23.29 -13.79 -3.67
N ILE A 52 21.97 -13.59 -3.77
CA ILE A 52 20.98 -14.66 -3.90
C ILE A 52 21.27 -15.51 -5.14
N SER A 53 21.53 -14.87 -6.28
CA SER A 53 21.86 -15.55 -7.54
C SER A 53 23.20 -16.30 -7.47
N GLN A 54 24.25 -15.69 -6.92
CA GLN A 54 25.54 -16.33 -6.70
C GLN A 54 25.43 -17.60 -5.85
N LEU A 55 24.55 -17.59 -4.84
CA LEU A 55 24.27 -18.72 -3.96
C LEU A 55 23.25 -19.70 -4.55
N LYS A 56 22.70 -19.40 -5.73
CA LYS A 56 21.68 -20.20 -6.43
C LYS A 56 20.37 -20.36 -5.66
N PHE A 57 20.06 -19.46 -4.73
CA PHE A 57 18.80 -19.48 -4.00
C PHE A 57 17.61 -19.11 -4.89
N ASP A 58 17.84 -18.36 -5.96
CA ASP A 58 16.84 -18.05 -7.00
C ASP A 58 16.30 -19.30 -7.72
N LYS A 59 16.99 -20.46 -7.60
CA LYS A 59 16.59 -21.72 -8.25
C LYS A 59 15.57 -22.56 -7.46
N ASN A 60 15.41 -22.28 -6.17
CA ASN A 60 14.55 -23.09 -5.30
C ASN A 60 13.88 -22.27 -4.18
N SER A 61 13.73 -20.98 -4.38
CA SER A 61 13.11 -20.10 -3.39
C SER A 61 12.05 -19.21 -4.02
N ILE A 62 11.08 -18.81 -3.23
CA ILE A 62 10.21 -17.67 -3.51
C ILE A 62 10.91 -16.43 -2.97
N ILE A 63 11.01 -15.39 -3.79
CA ILE A 63 11.54 -14.10 -3.40
C ILE A 63 10.45 -13.06 -3.60
N LEU A 64 9.94 -12.50 -2.51
CA LEU A 64 8.98 -11.39 -2.55
C LEU A 64 9.71 -10.10 -2.16
N VAL A 65 9.78 -9.15 -3.11
CA VAL A 65 10.28 -7.80 -2.88
C VAL A 65 9.10 -6.86 -2.94
N MET A 66 8.80 -6.18 -1.84
CA MET A 66 7.66 -5.29 -1.75
C MET A 66 7.97 -4.11 -0.83
N SER A 67 7.22 -3.01 -0.99
CA SER A 67 7.14 -1.98 0.05
C SER A 67 5.99 -2.29 1.02
N ASP A 68 6.15 -1.89 2.27
CA ASP A 68 5.12 -1.95 3.29
C ASP A 68 4.06 -0.86 3.08
N HIS A 69 4.48 0.34 2.70
CA HIS A 69 3.65 1.48 2.35
C HIS A 69 4.40 2.44 1.42
N GLY A 70 3.74 3.49 0.97
CA GLY A 70 4.35 4.63 0.31
C GLY A 70 4.78 5.71 1.31
N ILE A 71 5.15 6.89 0.82
CA ILE A 71 5.57 8.02 1.66
C ILE A 71 5.03 9.34 1.11
N SER A 72 4.59 10.23 2.00
CA SER A 72 4.29 11.60 1.64
C SER A 72 5.57 12.44 1.57
N VAL A 73 5.70 13.19 0.50
CA VAL A 73 6.77 14.20 0.31
C VAL A 73 6.24 15.63 0.34
N GLY A 74 4.94 15.80 0.68
CA GLY A 74 4.28 17.10 0.79
C GLY A 74 3.12 17.29 -0.19
N GLU A 75 2.42 16.20 -0.57
CA GLU A 75 1.27 16.25 -1.49
C GLU A 75 0.09 16.97 -0.88
N LYS A 76 -0.18 16.72 0.39
CA LYS A 76 -1.30 17.32 1.13
C LYS A 76 -0.82 18.02 2.39
N ILE A 77 -1.37 19.20 2.66
CA ILE A 77 -1.08 19.96 3.88
C ILE A 77 -1.58 19.17 5.09
N GLY A 78 -0.74 19.05 6.11
CA GLY A 78 -1.06 18.34 7.34
C GLY A 78 -0.87 16.82 7.29
N GLU A 79 -0.53 16.26 6.13
CA GLU A 79 -0.18 14.85 6.01
C GLU A 79 1.13 14.55 6.77
N ARG A 80 1.29 13.32 7.14
CA ARG A 80 2.51 12.80 7.76
C ARG A 80 3.23 11.88 6.79
N ALA A 81 4.54 11.78 6.91
CA ALA A 81 5.36 11.01 5.99
C ALA A 81 4.86 9.58 5.75
N TYR A 82 4.34 8.93 6.77
CA TYR A 82 3.85 7.55 6.69
C TYR A 82 2.34 7.42 6.49
N GLY A 83 1.67 8.53 6.24
CA GLY A 83 0.25 8.57 6.01
C GLY A 83 -0.60 8.67 7.27
N ALA A 84 -1.55 9.61 7.23
CA ALA A 84 -2.60 9.75 8.22
C ALA A 84 -3.99 9.85 7.58
N PHE A 85 -4.04 10.03 6.24
CA PHE A 85 -5.26 10.37 5.51
C PHE A 85 -5.70 9.31 4.49
N CYS A 86 -4.97 8.20 4.34
CA CYS A 86 -5.27 7.14 3.37
C CYS A 86 -5.22 7.56 1.89
N TYR A 87 -4.37 8.51 1.50
CA TYR A 87 -4.15 8.83 0.08
C TYR A 87 -3.24 7.82 -0.61
N ASP A 88 -3.34 7.71 -1.93
CA ASP A 88 -2.59 6.72 -2.73
C ASP A 88 -1.07 6.85 -2.59
N TYR A 89 -0.52 8.05 -2.45
CA TYR A 89 0.93 8.22 -2.29
C TYR A 89 1.51 7.58 -1.01
N THR A 90 0.66 7.27 -0.03
CA THR A 90 1.04 6.52 1.17
C THR A 90 0.53 5.08 1.17
N LEU A 91 -0.53 4.76 0.42
CA LEU A 91 -1.13 3.42 0.40
C LEU A 91 -0.63 2.55 -0.75
N ARG A 92 -0.27 3.14 -1.91
CA ARG A 92 0.23 2.38 -3.05
C ARG A 92 1.58 1.78 -2.76
N THR A 93 1.65 0.46 -2.90
CA THR A 93 2.88 -0.32 -2.77
C THR A 93 3.29 -0.89 -4.12
N PHE A 94 4.52 -1.33 -4.23
CA PHE A 94 4.97 -2.20 -5.31
C PHE A 94 5.25 -3.60 -4.78
N ALA A 95 5.17 -4.60 -5.65
CA ALA A 95 5.59 -5.96 -5.32
C ALA A 95 6.16 -6.68 -6.55
N TYR A 96 7.24 -7.40 -6.33
CA TYR A 96 7.83 -8.34 -7.28
C TYR A 96 7.81 -9.73 -6.65
N PHE A 97 7.12 -10.67 -7.29
CA PHE A 97 7.02 -12.05 -6.87
C PHE A 97 7.84 -12.93 -7.82
N LEU A 98 9.00 -13.35 -7.38
CA LEU A 98 9.94 -14.12 -8.19
C LEU A 98 9.96 -15.57 -7.73
N THR A 99 9.84 -16.48 -8.68
CA THR A 99 9.87 -17.93 -8.47
C THR A 99 10.70 -18.59 -9.57
N PRO A 100 11.18 -19.83 -9.38
CA PRO A 100 12.01 -20.52 -10.37
C PRO A 100 11.28 -20.85 -11.69
N ASP A 101 9.97 -21.02 -11.66
CA ASP A 101 9.18 -21.69 -12.69
C ASP A 101 8.03 -20.84 -13.27
N LEU A 102 7.68 -19.74 -12.63
CA LEU A 102 6.65 -18.85 -13.18
C LEU A 102 7.27 -17.86 -14.17
N PRO A 103 6.59 -17.59 -15.30
CA PRO A 103 7.07 -16.60 -16.26
C PRO A 103 6.99 -15.18 -15.70
N PRO A 104 7.83 -14.25 -16.17
CA PRO A 104 7.69 -12.84 -15.85
C PRO A 104 6.42 -12.29 -16.50
N VAL A 105 5.52 -11.78 -15.67
CA VAL A 105 4.28 -11.15 -16.10
C VAL A 105 4.07 -9.84 -15.33
N GLU A 106 3.47 -8.87 -15.97
CA GLU A 106 2.99 -7.66 -15.32
C GLU A 106 1.47 -7.80 -15.12
N ILE A 107 1.01 -7.56 -13.89
CA ILE A 107 -0.41 -7.58 -13.54
C ILE A 107 -0.87 -6.14 -13.42
N PRO A 108 -1.55 -5.58 -14.43
CA PRO A 108 -2.02 -4.20 -14.42
C PRO A 108 -3.23 -3.98 -13.50
N GLN A 109 -3.94 -5.06 -13.18
CA GLN A 109 -5.10 -5.03 -12.30
C GLN A 109 -4.68 -4.70 -10.87
N GLN A 110 -5.53 -3.94 -10.15
CA GLN A 110 -5.35 -3.72 -8.73
C GLN A 110 -5.32 -5.05 -7.97
N VAL A 111 -4.28 -5.23 -7.15
CA VAL A 111 -4.13 -6.31 -6.18
C VAL A 111 -3.93 -5.71 -4.79
N ARG A 112 -3.98 -6.54 -3.74
CA ARG A 112 -3.90 -6.08 -2.36
C ARG A 112 -2.75 -6.77 -1.62
N THR A 113 -2.19 -6.12 -0.63
CA THR A 113 -1.10 -6.72 0.17
C THR A 113 -1.55 -7.96 0.95
N VAL A 114 -2.84 -8.04 1.32
CA VAL A 114 -3.44 -9.22 1.97
C VAL A 114 -3.46 -10.46 1.04
N ASP A 115 -3.33 -10.29 -0.27
CA ASP A 115 -3.35 -11.35 -1.26
C ASP A 115 -2.02 -12.12 -1.36
N PHE A 116 -0.93 -11.59 -0.82
CA PHE A 116 0.40 -12.20 -0.96
C PHE A 116 0.55 -13.51 -0.19
N MET A 117 0.04 -13.57 1.04
CA MET A 117 0.13 -14.80 1.83
C MET A 117 -0.69 -15.95 1.20
N PRO A 118 -1.96 -15.75 0.81
CA PRO A 118 -2.71 -16.78 0.07
C PRO A 118 -2.00 -17.23 -1.21
N THR A 119 -1.36 -16.29 -1.94
CA THR A 119 -0.60 -16.60 -3.17
C THR A 119 0.61 -17.51 -2.88
N ILE A 120 1.35 -17.24 -1.80
CA ILE A 120 2.49 -18.06 -1.38
C ILE A 120 2.03 -19.46 -0.99
N LEU A 121 0.97 -19.57 -0.21
CA LEU A 121 0.42 -20.86 0.22
C LEU A 121 -0.07 -21.70 -0.97
N ASP A 122 -0.80 -21.06 -1.89
CA ASP A 122 -1.30 -21.69 -3.11
C ASP A 122 -0.13 -22.17 -4.01
N TYR A 123 0.87 -21.32 -4.23
CA TYR A 123 2.06 -21.68 -5.00
C TYR A 123 2.80 -22.89 -4.39
N LEU A 124 2.85 -22.99 -3.08
CA LEU A 124 3.49 -24.09 -2.36
C LEU A 124 2.57 -25.32 -2.18
N ASN A 125 1.33 -25.27 -2.66
CA ASN A 125 0.29 -26.30 -2.42
C ASN A 125 0.09 -26.59 -0.93
N ILE A 126 0.17 -25.55 -0.10
CA ILE A 126 -0.09 -25.66 1.35
C ILE A 126 -1.55 -25.33 1.60
N SER A 127 -2.32 -26.33 2.04
CA SER A 127 -3.72 -26.14 2.45
C SER A 127 -3.80 -25.36 3.75
N GLN A 128 -4.75 -24.44 3.84
CA GLN A 128 -5.05 -23.79 5.10
C GLN A 128 -5.66 -24.80 6.08
N ASP A 129 -5.11 -24.89 7.27
CA ASP A 129 -5.63 -25.76 8.33
C ASP A 129 -6.96 -25.18 8.86
N SER A 130 -8.01 -26.03 8.92
CA SER A 130 -9.33 -25.66 9.42
C SER A 130 -9.37 -25.27 10.90
N ASN A 131 -8.30 -25.51 11.65
CA ASN A 131 -8.17 -25.10 13.05
C ASN A 131 -7.72 -23.63 13.22
N TYR A 132 -7.38 -22.95 12.14
CA TYR A 132 -7.01 -21.54 12.14
C TYR A 132 -8.10 -20.68 11.49
N ASP A 133 -8.18 -19.43 11.89
CA ASP A 133 -9.04 -18.45 11.24
C ASP A 133 -8.67 -18.31 9.76
N LEU A 134 -9.67 -18.04 8.93
CA LEU A 134 -9.45 -17.83 7.51
C LEU A 134 -8.50 -16.64 7.30
N ILE A 135 -7.51 -16.83 6.45
CA ILE A 135 -6.61 -15.78 6.03
C ILE A 135 -7.37 -14.81 5.11
N ASP A 136 -7.29 -13.52 5.39
CA ASP A 136 -7.80 -12.49 4.48
C ASP A 136 -7.05 -12.52 3.15
N GLY A 137 -7.75 -12.13 2.09
CA GLY A 137 -7.18 -12.10 0.74
C GLY A 137 -7.45 -13.36 -0.07
N GLU A 138 -6.98 -13.34 -1.30
CA GLU A 138 -7.15 -14.42 -2.27
C GLU A 138 -5.85 -14.63 -3.06
N SER A 139 -5.64 -15.85 -3.55
CA SER A 139 -4.45 -16.16 -4.37
C SER A 139 -4.44 -15.36 -5.67
N LEU A 140 -3.32 -14.73 -5.98
CA LEU A 140 -3.05 -14.08 -7.26
C LEU A 140 -2.46 -15.05 -8.30
N LEU A 141 -2.26 -16.32 -7.95
CA LEU A 141 -1.65 -17.30 -8.83
C LEU A 141 -2.42 -17.49 -10.15
N PRO A 142 -3.77 -17.45 -10.19
CA PRO A 142 -4.52 -17.46 -11.44
C PRO A 142 -4.18 -16.26 -12.35
N LEU A 143 -4.09 -15.04 -11.79
CA LEU A 143 -3.68 -13.85 -12.56
C LEU A 143 -2.26 -13.99 -13.11
N ILE A 144 -1.32 -14.52 -12.32
CA ILE A 144 0.06 -14.78 -12.75
C ILE A 144 0.10 -15.80 -13.88
N LYS A 145 -0.83 -16.74 -13.90
CA LYS A 145 -1.00 -17.73 -14.98
C LYS A 145 -1.80 -17.21 -16.19
N GLY A 146 -2.21 -15.95 -16.19
CA GLY A 146 -2.94 -15.32 -17.28
C GLY A 146 -4.46 -15.55 -17.26
N GLU A 147 -5.00 -16.04 -16.17
CA GLU A 147 -6.44 -16.19 -15.99
C GLU A 147 -7.07 -14.85 -15.61
N HIS A 148 -8.35 -14.68 -15.90
CA HIS A 148 -9.09 -13.50 -15.50
C HIS A 148 -9.70 -13.70 -14.13
N LEU A 149 -9.41 -12.77 -13.21
CA LEU A 149 -10.10 -12.66 -11.93
C LEU A 149 -10.84 -11.31 -11.84
N PRO A 150 -12.03 -11.27 -11.21
CA PRO A 150 -12.69 -10.00 -10.95
C PRO A 150 -11.84 -9.13 -10.02
N GLU A 151 -11.84 -7.83 -10.28
CA GLU A 151 -11.12 -6.88 -9.44
C GLU A 151 -11.70 -6.87 -8.02
N LYS A 152 -10.83 -6.96 -7.04
CA LYS A 152 -11.23 -6.89 -5.62
C LYS A 152 -11.02 -5.48 -5.07
N ILE A 153 -11.96 -5.07 -4.25
CA ILE A 153 -11.88 -3.79 -3.54
C ILE A 153 -10.77 -3.85 -2.50
N ALA A 154 -9.91 -2.83 -2.47
CA ALA A 154 -8.92 -2.65 -1.43
C ALA A 154 -9.50 -1.79 -0.30
N TYR A 155 -9.41 -2.29 0.94
CA TYR A 155 -9.74 -1.57 2.17
C TYR A 155 -8.46 -1.21 2.90
N SER A 156 -8.39 0.00 3.43
CA SER A 156 -7.26 0.47 4.25
C SER A 156 -7.77 1.36 5.37
N GLU A 157 -7.05 1.35 6.49
CA GLU A 157 -7.36 2.23 7.62
C GLU A 157 -6.08 2.74 8.29
N THR A 158 -6.17 3.92 8.88
CA THR A 158 -5.06 4.55 9.60
C THR A 158 -5.54 5.38 10.77
N GLY A 159 -4.62 5.68 11.68
CA GLY A 159 -4.89 6.56 12.83
C GLY A 159 -4.41 7.99 12.59
N ASN A 160 -5.33 8.88 12.19
CA ASN A 160 -5.01 10.30 12.13
C ASN A 160 -4.94 10.88 13.55
N PRO A 161 -3.77 11.36 14.02
CA PRO A 161 -3.61 11.90 15.36
C PRO A 161 -4.23 13.29 15.54
N LEU A 162 -4.79 13.89 14.49
CA LEU A 162 -5.37 15.24 14.51
C LEU A 162 -4.37 16.27 15.05
N GLN A 163 -4.76 17.02 16.08
CA GLN A 163 -3.89 17.96 16.79
C GLN A 163 -2.98 17.30 17.83
N ASP A 164 -3.30 16.07 18.24
CA ASP A 164 -2.45 15.29 19.13
C ASP A 164 -1.21 14.77 18.39
N LYS A 165 -0.09 14.71 19.08
CA LYS A 165 1.17 14.18 18.51
C LYS A 165 1.19 12.65 18.43
N LYS A 166 0.22 11.97 19.04
CA LYS A 166 0.14 10.51 19.11
C LYS A 166 -1.02 10.00 18.26
N PRO A 167 -0.85 8.88 17.55
CA PRO A 167 -1.96 8.26 16.84
C PRO A 167 -3.04 7.82 17.84
N PRO A 168 -4.32 7.81 17.43
CA PRO A 168 -5.41 7.31 18.25
C PRO A 168 -5.24 5.80 18.51
N LYS A 169 -5.92 5.28 19.53
CA LYS A 169 -5.90 3.85 19.87
C LYS A 169 -6.59 2.99 18.81
N GLN A 170 -7.53 3.55 18.10
CA GLN A 170 -8.27 2.90 17.01
C GLN A 170 -8.13 3.72 15.74
N PRO A 171 -8.11 3.09 14.56
CA PRO A 171 -8.16 3.80 13.30
C PRO A 171 -9.38 4.72 13.21
N ASN A 172 -9.18 5.94 12.76
CA ASN A 172 -10.23 6.96 12.62
C ASN A 172 -10.31 7.57 11.20
N THR A 173 -9.50 7.06 10.28
CA THR A 173 -9.56 7.34 8.84
C THR A 173 -9.54 6.02 8.12
N LYS A 174 -10.50 5.82 7.21
CA LYS A 174 -10.68 4.58 6.47
C LYS A 174 -10.86 4.87 4.99
N SER A 175 -10.44 3.97 4.15
CA SER A 175 -10.63 4.11 2.72
C SER A 175 -11.01 2.81 2.05
N ILE A 176 -11.68 2.95 0.91
CA ILE A 176 -12.02 1.87 -0.01
C ILE A 176 -11.62 2.30 -1.42
N ARG A 177 -10.99 1.41 -2.17
CA ARG A 177 -10.40 1.69 -3.47
C ARG A 177 -10.73 0.60 -4.48
N THR A 178 -11.06 1.03 -5.67
CA THR A 178 -11.08 0.24 -6.92
C THR A 178 -10.04 0.84 -7.87
N SER A 179 -9.83 0.26 -9.06
CA SER A 179 -8.97 0.86 -10.08
C SER A 179 -9.43 2.25 -10.53
N GLN A 180 -10.74 2.52 -10.48
CA GLN A 180 -11.32 3.79 -10.91
C GLN A 180 -11.63 4.74 -9.76
N TRP A 181 -12.20 4.23 -8.66
CA TRP A 181 -12.77 5.09 -7.62
C TRP A 181 -12.09 4.87 -6.28
N LYS A 182 -11.98 5.95 -5.53
CA LYS A 182 -11.55 5.89 -4.13
C LYS A 182 -12.46 6.76 -3.26
N LEU A 183 -12.87 6.20 -2.13
CA LEU A 183 -13.60 6.91 -1.09
C LEU A 183 -12.77 6.86 0.19
N ILE A 184 -12.55 8.01 0.79
CA ILE A 184 -11.95 8.16 2.13
C ILE A 184 -13.06 8.63 3.08
N PHE A 185 -13.09 8.07 4.27
CA PHE A 185 -14.01 8.45 5.33
C PHE A 185 -13.23 8.80 6.61
N ASN A 186 -13.36 10.02 7.05
CA ASN A 186 -12.79 10.55 8.27
C ASN A 186 -13.84 10.43 9.39
N GLU A 187 -13.69 9.44 10.28
CA GLU A 187 -14.68 9.17 11.33
C GLU A 187 -14.74 10.26 12.40
N TYR A 188 -13.66 11.01 12.59
CA TYR A 188 -13.55 12.03 13.64
C TYR A 188 -14.38 13.30 13.37
N ASP A 189 -14.72 13.58 12.12
CA ASP A 189 -15.55 14.72 11.72
C ASP A 189 -16.66 14.34 10.74
N GLU A 190 -16.81 13.03 10.49
CA GLU A 190 -17.79 12.43 9.59
C GLU A 190 -17.70 12.91 8.13
N THR A 191 -16.54 13.44 7.72
CA THR A 191 -16.33 13.91 6.35
C THR A 191 -15.99 12.76 5.41
N ARG A 192 -16.29 12.97 4.11
CA ARG A 192 -15.96 12.05 3.03
C ARG A 192 -15.18 12.75 1.95
N GLU A 193 -14.34 11.98 1.29
CA GLU A 193 -13.66 12.40 0.08
C GLU A 193 -13.85 11.32 -0.98
N LEU A 194 -14.20 11.73 -2.20
CA LEU A 194 -14.41 10.83 -3.33
C LEU A 194 -13.53 11.27 -4.50
N TYR A 195 -12.80 10.34 -5.09
CA TYR A 195 -11.88 10.60 -6.20
C TYR A 195 -12.11 9.63 -7.35
N ASP A 196 -12.11 10.17 -8.59
CA ASP A 196 -12.01 9.40 -9.81
C ASP A 196 -10.52 9.28 -10.18
N LEU A 197 -9.90 8.17 -9.83
CA LEU A 197 -8.45 7.93 -9.99
C LEU A 197 -8.01 7.83 -11.46
N VAL A 198 -8.93 7.64 -12.39
CA VAL A 198 -8.61 7.64 -13.83
C VAL A 198 -8.36 9.06 -14.32
N SER A 199 -9.21 10.00 -13.94
CA SER A 199 -9.09 11.41 -14.35
C SER A 199 -8.25 12.24 -13.38
N ASP A 200 -8.13 11.82 -12.13
CA ASP A 200 -7.42 12.51 -11.04
C ASP A 200 -6.60 11.52 -10.19
N PRO A 201 -5.53 10.93 -10.74
CA PRO A 201 -4.71 9.94 -10.01
C PRO A 201 -3.94 10.54 -8.81
N GLN A 202 -3.92 11.87 -8.67
CA GLN A 202 -3.27 12.56 -7.57
C GLN A 202 -4.26 13.01 -6.47
N GLU A 203 -5.53 12.64 -6.60
CA GLU A 203 -6.55 12.92 -5.58
C GLU A 203 -6.64 14.40 -5.20
N ASN A 204 -6.61 15.30 -6.21
CA ASN A 204 -6.65 16.74 -6.00
C ASN A 204 -8.07 17.32 -6.00
N LYS A 205 -9.04 16.63 -6.64
CA LYS A 205 -10.40 17.11 -6.81
C LYS A 205 -11.38 16.22 -6.07
N ASN A 206 -11.74 16.60 -4.85
CA ASN A 206 -12.78 15.90 -4.09
C ASN A 206 -14.14 16.05 -4.76
N LEU A 207 -14.77 14.94 -5.11
CA LEU A 207 -16.09 14.83 -5.74
C LEU A 207 -17.20 14.48 -4.74
N SER A 208 -16.90 14.36 -3.45
CA SER A 208 -17.89 14.04 -2.42
C SER A 208 -18.98 15.13 -2.36
N GLY A 209 -20.22 14.71 -2.17
CA GLY A 209 -21.37 15.61 -2.12
C GLY A 209 -21.85 16.14 -3.47
N THR A 210 -21.27 15.72 -4.59
CA THR A 210 -21.72 16.13 -5.94
C THR A 210 -22.92 15.32 -6.47
N GLY A 211 -23.43 14.38 -5.68
CA GLY A 211 -24.60 13.56 -6.05
C GLY A 211 -24.29 12.32 -6.87
N LEU A 212 -23.03 11.92 -7.00
CA LEU A 212 -22.64 10.70 -7.67
C LEU A 212 -23.08 9.46 -6.85
N GLU A 213 -23.84 8.56 -7.49
CA GLU A 213 -24.37 7.34 -6.85
C GLU A 213 -23.27 6.42 -6.31
N ILE A 214 -22.10 6.43 -6.98
CA ILE A 214 -20.94 5.64 -6.59
C ILE A 214 -20.46 5.96 -5.17
N GLU A 215 -20.61 7.21 -4.69
CA GLU A 215 -20.23 7.61 -3.34
C GLU A 215 -20.97 6.78 -2.29
N ASN A 216 -22.30 6.69 -2.42
CA ASN A 216 -23.13 5.94 -1.48
C ASN A 216 -22.87 4.44 -1.58
N THR A 217 -22.62 3.93 -2.76
CA THR A 217 -22.28 2.53 -3.01
C THR A 217 -20.98 2.16 -2.31
N LEU A 218 -19.92 2.94 -2.51
CA LEU A 218 -18.62 2.72 -1.86
C LEU A 218 -18.72 2.89 -0.34
N PHE A 219 -19.47 3.89 0.13
CA PHE A 219 -19.61 4.10 1.56
C PHE A 219 -20.31 2.94 2.28
N LYS A 220 -21.35 2.36 1.66
CA LYS A 220 -22.00 1.14 2.19
C LYS A 220 -21.00 -0.03 2.28
N LYS A 221 -20.21 -0.24 1.23
CA LYS A 221 -19.19 -1.30 1.20
C LYS A 221 -18.09 -1.05 2.25
N LEU A 222 -17.64 0.20 2.40
CA LEU A 222 -16.66 0.59 3.42
C LEU A 222 -17.17 0.26 4.82
N LYS A 223 -18.43 0.59 5.13
CA LYS A 223 -19.03 0.28 6.43
C LYS A 223 -19.13 -1.22 6.70
N ILE A 224 -19.38 -2.05 5.70
CA ILE A 224 -19.37 -3.51 5.84
C ILE A 224 -17.97 -3.98 6.22
N LEU A 225 -16.95 -3.58 5.47
CA LEU A 225 -15.56 -4.01 5.71
C LEU A 225 -15.03 -3.49 7.05
N SER A 226 -15.31 -2.23 7.41
CA SER A 226 -14.86 -1.64 8.67
C SER A 226 -15.46 -2.30 9.93
N ASN A 227 -16.55 -3.04 9.78
CA ASN A 227 -17.18 -3.81 10.86
C ASN A 227 -16.80 -5.31 10.82
N GLY A 228 -15.75 -5.68 10.11
CA GLY A 228 -15.32 -7.08 9.97
C GLY A 228 -16.22 -7.92 9.07
N GLY A 229 -17.09 -7.27 8.27
CA GLY A 229 -17.95 -7.99 7.32
C GLY A 229 -17.21 -8.32 6.02
N VAL A 230 -17.74 -9.28 5.28
CA VAL A 230 -17.27 -9.67 3.96
C VAL A 230 -18.23 -9.14 2.90
N LEU A 231 -17.70 -8.57 1.82
CA LEU A 231 -18.51 -8.19 0.68
C LEU A 231 -19.00 -9.45 -0.03
N LYS A 232 -20.31 -9.61 -0.11
CA LYS A 232 -20.91 -10.64 -0.97
C LYS A 232 -20.86 -10.12 -2.41
N GLU A 233 -20.35 -10.95 -3.29
CA GLU A 233 -20.36 -10.74 -4.75
C GLU A 233 -21.77 -10.79 -5.31
#